data_d20d2f3e1162c8c6a1da15fcf7615f82
#
_entry.id   d20d2f3e1162c8c6a1da15fcf7615f82
#
_cell.length_a   1.000
_cell.length_b   1.000
_cell.length_c   1.000
_cell.angle_alpha   90.00
_cell.angle_beta   90.00
_cell.angle_gamma   90.00
#
_symmetry.space_group_name_H-M   'P 1'
#
loop_
_entity.id
_entity.type
_entity.pdbx_description
1 polymer ?
#
loop_
_entity_poly.entity_id
_entity_poly.type
_entity_poly.pdbx_seq_one_letter_code
_entity_poly.pdbx_strand_id
1 'polypeptide(L)'
;MDRENTIEQFKNIKLFLLFLFLISCETSNIPKGFLKIENIEPPILLDIRYSGSDNFLGRTVIGYENPKKILTNEAIEALTKIQKILSKKGLGLKLFDGYRPQKSVNNFVEWSKKTSDT
;
A
#
# COMPACT_ATOMS: atom_id res chain seq x y z
N MET A 1 11.85 -28.49 -46.88
CA MET A 1 10.67 -27.69 -46.41
C MET A 1 10.52 -27.61 -44.90
N ASP A 2 11.37 -28.33 -44.12
CA ASP A 2 11.14 -28.41 -42.65
C ASP A 2 12.10 -27.59 -41.78
N ARG A 3 13.11 -26.96 -42.33
CA ARG A 3 14.09 -26.18 -41.55
C ARG A 3 13.62 -24.77 -41.19
N GLU A 4 12.86 -24.13 -42.04
CA GLU A 4 12.35 -22.76 -41.77
C GLU A 4 11.28 -22.74 -40.69
N ASN A 5 10.35 -23.70 -40.67
CA ASN A 5 9.34 -23.85 -39.64
C ASN A 5 9.93 -24.11 -38.26
N THR A 6 11.04 -24.82 -38.16
CA THR A 6 11.69 -25.12 -36.89
C THR A 6 12.37 -23.88 -36.29
N ILE A 7 12.96 -23.05 -37.14
CA ILE A 7 13.63 -21.80 -36.69
C ILE A 7 12.61 -20.76 -36.19
N GLU A 8 11.47 -20.67 -36.86
CA GLU A 8 10.39 -19.76 -36.44
C GLU A 8 9.75 -20.21 -35.12
N GLN A 9 9.55 -21.52 -34.92
CA GLN A 9 9.08 -22.03 -33.63
C GLN A 9 10.06 -21.78 -32.49
N PHE A 10 11.37 -21.92 -32.72
CA PHE A 10 12.38 -21.59 -31.70
C PHE A 10 12.46 -20.11 -31.38
N LYS A 11 12.22 -19.22 -32.35
CA LYS A 11 12.14 -17.76 -32.10
C LYS A 11 10.94 -17.40 -31.22
N ASN A 12 9.79 -18.01 -31.49
CA ASN A 12 8.57 -17.77 -30.73
C ASN A 12 8.65 -18.32 -29.31
N ILE A 13 9.29 -19.47 -29.10
CA ILE A 13 9.56 -20.05 -27.77
C ILE A 13 10.53 -19.18 -26.98
N LYS A 14 11.60 -18.66 -27.60
CA LYS A 14 12.54 -17.75 -26.95
C LYS A 14 11.87 -16.43 -26.55
N LEU A 15 11.00 -15.90 -27.40
CA LEU A 15 10.25 -14.67 -27.10
C LEU A 15 9.23 -14.89 -25.99
N PHE A 16 8.58 -16.04 -25.94
CA PHE A 16 7.63 -16.43 -24.88
C PHE A 16 8.34 -16.65 -23.54
N LEU A 17 9.51 -17.29 -23.55
CA LEU A 17 10.35 -17.47 -22.35
C LEU A 17 10.91 -16.13 -21.84
N LEU A 18 11.23 -15.19 -22.72
CA LEU A 18 11.67 -13.84 -22.32
C LEU A 18 10.52 -13.05 -21.66
N PHE A 19 9.28 -13.25 -22.10
CA PHE A 19 8.10 -12.59 -21.51
C PHE A 19 7.76 -13.14 -20.11
N LEU A 20 8.05 -14.40 -19.83
CA LEU A 20 7.86 -15.01 -18.51
C LEU A 20 8.82 -14.47 -17.44
N PHE A 21 9.98 -13.92 -17.84
CA PHE A 21 10.95 -13.35 -16.91
C PHE A 21 10.59 -11.92 -16.42
N LEU A 22 9.58 -11.29 -17.02
CA LEU A 22 9.14 -9.94 -16.65
C LEU A 22 8.06 -9.90 -15.56
N ILE A 23 7.59 -11.05 -15.08
CA ILE A 23 6.74 -11.10 -13.88
C ILE A 23 7.69 -11.04 -12.68
N SER A 24 8.28 -9.86 -12.48
CA SER A 24 8.91 -9.51 -11.20
C SER A 24 7.80 -9.42 -10.16
N CYS A 25 7.60 -10.49 -9.42
CA CYS A 25 6.79 -10.47 -8.21
C CYS A 25 7.53 -9.54 -7.23
N GLU A 26 7.11 -8.28 -7.11
CA GLU A 26 7.51 -7.44 -6.00
C GLU A 26 7.01 -8.10 -4.71
N THR A 27 7.85 -8.90 -4.09
CA THR A 27 7.64 -9.38 -2.73
C THR A 27 7.76 -8.15 -1.83
N SER A 28 6.64 -7.48 -1.58
CA SER A 28 6.58 -6.42 -0.58
C SER A 28 6.95 -7.04 0.77
N ASN A 29 8.15 -6.74 1.24
CA ASN A 29 8.69 -7.30 2.48
C ASN A 29 7.94 -6.64 3.65
N ILE A 30 6.82 -7.25 4.06
CA ILE A 30 6.01 -6.77 5.18
C ILE A 30 6.70 -7.23 6.46
N PRO A 31 6.97 -6.34 7.43
CA PRO A 31 7.58 -6.70 8.69
C PRO A 31 6.75 -7.74 9.43
N LYS A 32 7.42 -8.62 10.18
CA LYS A 32 6.74 -9.61 11.05
C LYS A 32 5.79 -8.89 12.01
N GLY A 33 4.58 -9.41 12.18
CA GLY A 33 3.54 -8.83 13.03
C GLY A 33 2.68 -7.76 12.35
N PHE A 34 2.90 -7.51 11.05
CA PHE A 34 2.07 -6.60 10.25
C PHE A 34 1.36 -7.34 9.13
N LEU A 35 0.20 -6.81 8.75
CA LEU A 35 -0.58 -7.26 7.60
C LEU A 35 -0.96 -6.05 6.73
N LYS A 36 -1.28 -6.31 5.47
CA LYS A 36 -1.83 -5.29 4.59
C LYS A 36 -3.24 -4.93 5.01
N ILE A 37 -3.59 -3.65 4.90
CA ILE A 37 -4.95 -3.15 5.18
C ILE A 37 -5.97 -3.76 4.21
N GLU A 38 -5.55 -4.09 3.00
CA GLU A 38 -6.37 -4.79 2.00
C GLU A 38 -6.80 -6.22 2.42
N ASN A 39 -6.23 -6.77 3.49
CA ASN A 39 -6.66 -8.04 4.06
C ASN A 39 -7.93 -7.91 4.92
N ILE A 40 -8.44 -6.69 5.14
CA ILE A 40 -9.68 -6.46 5.88
C ILE A 40 -10.87 -6.80 4.97
N GLU A 41 -11.71 -7.75 5.42
CA GLU A 41 -12.90 -8.18 4.71
C GLU A 41 -14.16 -8.05 5.60
N PRO A 42 -15.23 -7.38 5.12
CA PRO A 42 -15.34 -6.63 3.84
C PRO A 42 -14.36 -5.45 3.74
N PRO A 43 -14.00 -4.99 2.51
CA PRO A 43 -12.98 -3.97 2.33
C PRO A 43 -13.38 -2.64 2.99
N ILE A 44 -12.37 -1.89 3.43
CA ILE A 44 -12.52 -0.54 3.97
C ILE A 44 -12.02 0.50 2.97
N LEU A 45 -12.49 1.74 3.10
CA LEU A 45 -11.97 2.85 2.30
C LEU A 45 -10.63 3.33 2.86
N LEU A 46 -9.68 3.60 1.97
CA LEU A 46 -8.39 4.20 2.32
C LEU A 46 -8.27 5.59 1.72
N ASP A 47 -7.89 6.54 2.58
CA ASP A 47 -7.61 7.92 2.20
C ASP A 47 -6.40 8.39 3.03
N ILE A 48 -5.20 7.94 2.64
CA ILE A 48 -3.99 8.26 3.40
C ILE A 48 -3.63 9.73 3.20
N ARG A 49 -4.15 10.58 4.09
CA ARG A 49 -4.10 12.05 4.02
C ARG A 49 -2.70 12.61 3.88
N TYR A 50 -1.72 11.99 4.54
CA TYR A 50 -0.35 12.46 4.53
C TYR A 50 0.41 12.18 3.22
N SER A 51 -0.14 11.38 2.31
CA SER A 51 0.41 11.15 0.98
C SER A 51 0.04 12.23 -0.05
N GLY A 52 -0.86 13.13 0.31
CA GLY A 52 -1.31 14.25 -0.51
C GLY A 52 -1.14 15.60 0.20
N SER A 53 -1.83 16.61 -0.29
CA SER A 53 -1.84 17.97 0.28
C SER A 53 -3.02 18.24 1.22
N ASP A 54 -4.00 17.33 1.29
CA ASP A 54 -5.18 17.48 2.14
C ASP A 54 -4.87 17.06 3.58
N ASN A 55 -3.94 17.77 4.22
CA ASN A 55 -3.52 17.61 5.61
C ASN A 55 -3.04 18.95 6.17
N PHE A 56 -2.78 19.01 7.48
CA PHE A 56 -2.40 20.24 8.16
C PHE A 56 -1.05 20.85 7.73
N LEU A 57 -0.18 20.10 7.04
CA LEU A 57 1.05 20.63 6.46
C LEU A 57 0.81 21.23 5.07
N GLY A 58 -0.34 20.98 4.44
CA GLY A 58 -0.65 21.44 3.08
C GLY A 58 0.21 20.80 1.96
N ARG A 59 0.91 19.72 2.26
CA ARG A 59 1.82 19.03 1.32
C ARG A 59 1.98 17.56 1.70
N THR A 60 2.56 16.77 0.79
CA THR A 60 2.99 15.40 1.11
C THR A 60 4.01 15.43 2.24
N VAL A 61 3.76 14.61 3.26
CA VAL A 61 4.63 14.46 4.43
C VAL A 61 5.82 13.58 4.09
N ILE A 62 7.01 13.96 4.57
CA ILE A 62 8.23 13.15 4.38
C ILE A 62 7.98 11.74 4.93
N GLY A 63 8.12 10.74 4.06
CA GLY A 63 7.85 9.33 4.38
C GLY A 63 6.53 8.79 3.90
N TYR A 64 5.67 9.65 3.34
CA TYR A 64 4.39 9.25 2.75
C TYR A 64 4.37 9.37 1.22
N GLU A 65 5.52 9.49 0.57
CA GLU A 65 5.65 9.48 -0.90
C GLU A 65 5.13 8.16 -1.49
N ASN A 66 5.40 7.04 -0.77
CA ASN A 66 4.87 5.70 -1.05
C ASN A 66 4.41 5.07 0.27
N PRO A 67 3.21 5.39 0.76
CA PRO A 67 2.77 5.00 2.08
C PRO A 67 2.61 3.48 2.19
N LYS A 68 3.15 2.91 3.26
CA LYS A 68 2.93 1.49 3.59
C LYS A 68 1.53 1.33 4.14
N LYS A 69 0.67 0.69 3.36
CA LYS A 69 -0.73 0.38 3.74
C LYS A 69 -0.78 -0.88 4.61
N ILE A 70 -0.13 -0.83 5.76
CA ILE A 70 -0.04 -1.94 6.72
C ILE A 70 -0.43 -1.48 8.12
N LEU A 71 -0.90 -2.42 8.93
CA LEU A 71 -1.18 -2.28 10.36
C LEU A 71 -0.71 -3.54 11.08
N THR A 72 -0.66 -3.51 12.41
CA THR A 72 -0.38 -4.72 13.18
C THR A 72 -1.48 -5.76 12.99
N ASN A 73 -1.16 -7.02 13.23
CA ASN A 73 -2.14 -8.12 13.11
C ASN A 73 -3.38 -7.85 13.98
N GLU A 74 -3.16 -7.41 15.22
CA GLU A 74 -4.23 -7.11 16.19
C GLU A 74 -5.14 -5.98 15.70
N ALA A 75 -4.57 -4.94 15.10
CA ALA A 75 -5.35 -3.84 14.53
C ALA A 75 -6.18 -4.30 13.34
N ILE A 76 -5.61 -5.11 12.44
CA ILE A 76 -6.34 -5.68 11.30
C ILE A 76 -7.51 -6.54 11.78
N GLU A 77 -7.30 -7.41 12.77
CA GLU A 77 -8.36 -8.25 13.33
C GLU A 77 -9.48 -7.41 13.96
N ALA A 78 -9.14 -6.40 14.75
CA ALA A 78 -10.12 -5.52 15.40
C ALA A 78 -10.94 -4.74 14.36
N LEU A 79 -10.28 -4.13 13.35
CA LEU A 79 -10.95 -3.39 12.28
C LEU A 79 -11.84 -4.31 11.43
N THR A 80 -11.40 -5.54 11.16
CA THR A 80 -12.20 -6.54 10.44
C THR A 80 -13.51 -6.86 11.19
N LYS A 81 -13.45 -7.03 12.52
CA LYS A 81 -14.65 -7.28 13.33
C LYS A 81 -15.62 -6.10 13.27
N ILE A 82 -15.11 -4.88 13.40
CA ILE A 82 -15.92 -3.66 13.34
C ILE A 82 -16.52 -3.48 11.95
N GLN A 83 -15.73 -3.65 10.90
CA GLN A 83 -16.19 -3.52 9.52
C GLN A 83 -17.32 -4.50 9.20
N LYS A 84 -17.23 -5.77 9.67
CA LYS A 84 -18.29 -6.75 9.51
C LYS A 84 -19.61 -6.35 10.20
N ILE A 85 -19.54 -5.66 11.34
CA ILE A 85 -20.72 -5.15 12.04
C ILE A 85 -21.33 -3.98 11.28
N LEU A 86 -20.50 -3.04 10.84
CA LEU A 86 -20.93 -1.83 10.14
C LEU A 86 -21.55 -2.15 8.77
N SER A 87 -20.95 -3.09 8.03
CA SER A 87 -21.44 -3.47 6.70
C SER A 87 -22.87 -4.03 6.72
N LYS A 88 -23.25 -4.73 7.79
CA LYS A 88 -24.65 -5.19 7.98
C LYS A 88 -25.65 -4.04 8.12
N LYS A 89 -25.18 -2.84 8.44
CA LYS A 89 -25.99 -1.63 8.60
C LYS A 89 -25.85 -0.67 7.40
N GLY A 90 -25.22 -1.11 6.30
CA GLY A 90 -24.94 -0.27 5.14
C GLY A 90 -23.87 0.80 5.39
N LEU A 91 -23.07 0.66 6.46
CA LEU A 91 -21.98 1.56 6.85
C LEU A 91 -20.63 0.91 6.61
N GLY A 92 -19.56 1.70 6.63
CA GLY A 92 -18.21 1.20 6.50
C GLY A 92 -17.17 2.13 7.13
N LEU A 93 -15.99 1.58 7.37
CA LEU A 93 -14.84 2.33 7.87
C LEU A 93 -14.14 3.04 6.71
N LYS A 94 -13.66 4.24 6.98
CA LYS A 94 -12.68 4.96 6.17
C LYS A 94 -11.44 5.22 7.02
N LEU A 95 -10.28 4.75 6.56
CA LEU A 95 -9.01 4.89 7.26
C LEU A 95 -8.19 6.01 6.61
N PHE A 96 -7.74 6.96 7.42
CA PHE A 96 -6.99 8.14 6.98
C PHE A 96 -5.48 8.00 7.17
N ASP A 97 -5.04 7.02 7.96
CA ASP A 97 -3.63 6.72 8.21
C ASP A 97 -3.47 5.23 8.55
N GLY A 98 -2.25 4.73 8.41
CA GLY A 98 -1.86 3.37 8.77
C GLY A 98 -0.48 3.39 9.44
N TYR A 99 0.47 2.61 8.89
CA TYR A 99 1.84 2.64 9.37
C TYR A 99 2.47 4.02 9.17
N ARG A 100 2.94 4.60 10.27
CA ARG A 100 3.60 5.91 10.29
C ARG A 100 5.12 5.75 10.44
N PRO A 101 5.92 6.11 9.43
CA PRO A 101 7.38 6.08 9.54
C PRO A 101 7.90 7.07 10.58
N GLN A 102 8.98 6.74 11.29
CA GLN A 102 9.60 7.64 12.28
C GLN A 102 10.01 8.99 11.67
N LYS A 103 10.49 9.00 10.43
CA LYS A 103 10.83 10.24 9.71
C LYS A 103 9.65 11.19 9.54
N SER A 104 8.42 10.65 9.44
CA SER A 104 7.20 11.46 9.38
C SER A 104 6.90 12.10 10.74
N VAL A 105 7.07 11.36 11.83
CA VAL A 105 6.93 11.91 13.19
C VAL A 105 7.93 13.06 13.40
N ASN A 106 9.18 12.87 13.01
CA ASN A 106 10.21 13.92 13.09
C ASN A 106 9.82 15.15 12.26
N ASN A 107 9.27 14.95 11.06
CA ASN A 107 8.81 16.05 10.21
C ASN A 107 7.66 16.83 10.84
N PHE A 108 6.72 16.19 11.55
CA PHE A 108 5.66 16.85 12.30
C PHE A 108 6.23 17.69 13.45
N VAL A 109 7.19 17.14 14.20
CA VAL A 109 7.86 17.86 15.31
C VAL A 109 8.61 19.09 14.79
N GLU A 110 9.33 18.97 13.67
CA GLU A 110 10.00 20.12 13.05
C GLU A 110 9.01 21.19 12.57
N TRP A 111 7.91 20.76 11.99
CA TRP A 111 6.85 21.67 11.54
C TRP A 111 6.23 22.43 12.74
N SER A 112 5.89 21.73 13.82
CA SER A 112 5.29 22.35 15.01
C SER A 112 6.21 23.37 15.69
N LYS A 113 7.55 23.20 15.58
CA LYS A 113 8.51 24.18 16.12
C LYS A 113 8.62 25.45 15.24
N LYS A 114 8.34 25.34 13.94
CA LYS A 114 8.41 26.46 12.99
C LYS A 114 7.11 27.28 12.95
N THR A 115 5.99 26.63 13.11
CA THR A 115 4.70 27.25 13.35
C THR A 115 4.59 27.48 14.85
N SER A 116 5.11 28.61 15.34
CA SER A 116 4.76 29.06 16.70
C SER A 116 3.25 29.27 16.71
N ASP A 117 2.49 28.33 17.24
CA ASP A 117 1.13 28.53 17.66
C ASP A 117 1.16 29.60 18.79
N THR A 118 0.95 30.82 18.40
CA THR A 118 0.55 31.89 19.30
C THR A 118 -0.95 31.85 19.46
#